data_519b9df87a06ddc6fe558f631fbf627c
#
_entry.id   519b9df87a06ddc6fe558f631fbf627c
#
_cell.length_a   1.000
_cell.length_b   1.000
_cell.length_c   1.000
_cell.angle_alpha   90.00
_cell.angle_beta   90.00
_cell.angle_gamma   90.00
#
_symmetry.space_group_name_H-M   'P 1'
#
loop_
_entity.id
_entity.type
_entity.pdbx_description
1 polymer ?
#
loop_
_entity_poly.entity_id
_entity_poly.type
_entity_poly.pdbx_seq_one_letter_code
_entity_poly.pdbx_strand_id
1 'polypeptide(L)'
;MAGVGLNVSRQRVDNFPIQPSLRHTLTTLADAADQAGGGVLITLDEVGRDGLADLQIIAQVVQHTFREGRQVVFAAAGLPSHIQGLLQSPGTTFLRRAERVHLGPVSLTDVARAISEPMAAAGRTIDGEALSVATEGTRGYPFMIQMIGFQLWRASEGGQAVTPDQARSAIEAAGRRVGQLVHEPALAELSSVDRTFLAAMAVDDQPSKMSDIRDRMGVDGNYASQYRLRLIQAELIHAPSYGRVDFLLPHLREYLREHASHDVLTPPTSGSDRLAASQARHPGGHPGGHPGPAGSSPVWTP
;
A
#
# COMPACT_ATOMS: atom_id res chain seq x y z
N MET A 1 -17.67 -22.73 18.11
CA MET A 1 -16.81 -23.28 17.05
C MET A 1 -15.37 -22.92 17.39
N ALA A 2 -14.51 -23.90 17.68
CA ALA A 2 -13.13 -23.69 18.08
C ALA A 2 -12.27 -23.55 16.83
N GLY A 3 -11.66 -22.37 16.62
CA GLY A 3 -10.68 -22.17 15.56
C GLY A 3 -9.38 -22.86 15.90
N VAL A 4 -8.92 -23.78 15.06
CA VAL A 4 -7.60 -24.40 15.17
C VAL A 4 -6.60 -23.47 14.46
N GLY A 5 -5.86 -22.70 15.24
CA GLY A 5 -4.73 -21.93 14.75
C GLY A 5 -3.52 -22.84 14.54
N LEU A 6 -3.12 -23.08 13.31
CA LEU A 6 -1.83 -23.73 12.99
C LEU A 6 -0.71 -22.70 13.07
N ASN A 7 0.10 -22.79 14.12
CA ASN A 7 1.32 -22.02 14.28
C ASN A 7 2.47 -22.80 13.61
N VAL A 8 2.83 -22.42 12.37
CA VAL A 8 3.95 -23.03 11.64
C VAL A 8 5.23 -22.28 11.97
N SER A 9 6.01 -22.80 12.92
CA SER A 9 7.37 -22.34 13.14
C SER A 9 8.27 -22.75 11.95
N ARG A 10 9.07 -21.79 11.44
CA ARG A 10 10.07 -22.02 10.38
C ARG A 10 11.16 -22.98 10.86
N GLN A 11 10.94 -24.30 10.76
CA GLN A 11 12.01 -25.26 10.69
C GLN A 11 12.32 -25.54 9.20
N ARG A 12 13.59 -25.41 8.81
CA ARG A 12 14.07 -25.88 7.51
C ARG A 12 13.70 -27.34 7.37
N VAL A 13 12.69 -27.63 6.57
CA VAL A 13 12.43 -28.98 6.10
C VAL A 13 13.00 -29.06 4.70
N ASP A 14 14.23 -29.57 4.62
CA ASP A 14 14.86 -29.89 3.35
C ASP A 14 14.00 -30.96 2.63
N ASN A 15 13.62 -30.63 1.37
CA ASN A 15 13.13 -31.56 0.35
C ASN A 15 11.69 -32.11 0.41
N PHE A 16 10.71 -31.46 1.00
CA PHE A 16 9.31 -31.76 0.65
C PHE A 16 8.84 -30.88 -0.52
N PRO A 17 8.38 -31.47 -1.64
CA PRO A 17 7.83 -30.69 -2.75
C PRO A 17 6.53 -30.01 -2.28
N ILE A 18 6.61 -28.71 -2.05
CA ILE A 18 5.53 -27.89 -1.46
C ILE A 18 4.23 -28.02 -2.28
N GLN A 19 4.33 -27.94 -3.59
CA GLN A 19 3.17 -27.93 -4.48
C GLN A 19 2.35 -29.26 -4.44
N PRO A 20 2.93 -30.47 -4.54
CA PRO A 20 2.19 -31.71 -4.38
C PRO A 20 1.55 -31.88 -3.01
N SER A 21 2.26 -31.49 -1.94
CA SER A 21 1.75 -31.56 -0.57
C SER A 21 0.56 -30.63 -0.36
N LEU A 22 0.65 -29.37 -0.82
CA LEU A 22 -0.43 -28.40 -0.75
C LEU A 22 -1.65 -28.86 -1.57
N ARG A 23 -1.40 -29.42 -2.77
CA ARG A 23 -2.48 -29.98 -3.60
C ARG A 23 -3.19 -31.14 -2.91
N HIS A 24 -2.44 -32.07 -2.32
CA HIS A 24 -3.01 -33.19 -1.59
C HIS A 24 -3.87 -32.71 -0.41
N THR A 25 -3.34 -31.81 0.39
CA THR A 25 -4.06 -31.23 1.55
C THR A 25 -5.34 -30.54 1.12
N LEU A 26 -5.28 -29.69 0.08
CA LEU A 26 -6.46 -28.96 -0.40
C LEU A 26 -7.51 -29.93 -0.99
N THR A 27 -7.06 -30.95 -1.72
CA THR A 27 -7.93 -32.01 -2.23
C THR A 27 -8.66 -32.74 -1.10
N THR A 28 -7.94 -33.17 -0.07
CA THR A 28 -8.52 -33.87 1.10
C THR A 28 -9.52 -32.99 1.84
N LEU A 29 -9.19 -31.71 2.02
CA LEU A 29 -10.09 -30.75 2.67
C LEU A 29 -11.37 -30.52 1.84
N ALA A 30 -11.22 -30.40 0.51
CA ALA A 30 -12.35 -30.19 -0.37
C ALA A 30 -13.26 -31.42 -0.40
N ASP A 31 -12.70 -32.64 -0.41
CA ASP A 31 -13.48 -33.90 -0.34
C ASP A 31 -14.24 -34.01 1.00
N ALA A 32 -13.60 -33.66 2.10
CA ALA A 32 -14.25 -33.71 3.42
C ALA A 32 -15.34 -32.63 3.53
N ALA A 33 -15.14 -31.45 2.99
CA ALA A 33 -16.14 -30.38 2.96
C ALA A 33 -17.34 -30.76 2.10
N ASP A 34 -17.12 -31.35 0.92
CA ASP A 34 -18.17 -31.81 0.01
C ASP A 34 -19.04 -32.91 0.66
N GLN A 35 -18.43 -33.89 1.35
CA GLN A 35 -19.15 -34.87 2.13
C GLN A 35 -20.04 -34.28 3.23
N ALA A 36 -19.65 -33.12 3.76
CA ALA A 36 -20.45 -32.36 4.73
C ALA A 36 -21.46 -31.38 4.09
N GLY A 37 -21.60 -31.40 2.76
CA GLY A 37 -22.49 -30.51 2.01
C GLY A 37 -22.00 -29.06 1.95
N GLY A 38 -20.68 -28.84 2.05
CA GLY A 38 -20.05 -27.51 2.02
C GLY A 38 -18.93 -27.40 1.00
N GLY A 39 -18.11 -26.38 1.14
CA GLY A 39 -16.94 -26.13 0.28
C GLY A 39 -15.78 -25.50 1.07
N VAL A 40 -14.68 -25.25 0.41
CA VAL A 40 -13.48 -24.63 0.98
C VAL A 40 -13.35 -23.21 0.47
N LEU A 41 -13.28 -22.23 1.36
CA LEU A 41 -12.91 -20.84 1.05
C LEU A 41 -11.45 -20.61 1.46
N ILE A 42 -10.64 -20.27 0.50
CA ILE A 42 -9.24 -19.84 0.71
C ILE A 42 -9.21 -18.32 0.61
N THR A 43 -8.78 -17.67 1.68
CA THR A 43 -8.55 -16.23 1.70
C THR A 43 -7.07 -15.92 1.83
N LEU A 44 -6.60 -14.95 1.06
CA LEU A 44 -5.24 -14.45 1.11
C LEU A 44 -5.28 -12.94 1.21
N ASP A 45 -4.75 -12.41 2.30
CA ASP A 45 -4.62 -10.98 2.52
C ASP A 45 -3.17 -10.53 2.30
N GLU A 46 -2.98 -9.23 2.07
CA GLU A 46 -1.67 -8.60 1.87
C GLU A 46 -0.85 -9.24 0.73
N VAL A 47 -1.47 -9.44 -0.43
CA VAL A 47 -0.72 -9.87 -1.63
C VAL A 47 0.41 -8.89 -1.92
N GLY A 48 1.65 -9.32 -1.64
CA GLY A 48 2.86 -8.52 -1.79
C GLY A 48 3.73 -8.96 -2.98
N ARG A 49 4.75 -8.16 -3.30
CA ARG A 49 5.72 -8.49 -4.37
C ARG A 49 6.67 -9.60 -3.97
N ASP A 50 7.05 -9.66 -2.71
CA ASP A 50 8.10 -10.57 -2.20
C ASP A 50 7.64 -12.03 -2.14
N GLY A 51 6.32 -12.29 -2.13
CA GLY A 51 5.73 -13.62 -2.13
C GLY A 51 5.25 -14.13 -3.48
N LEU A 52 5.61 -13.47 -4.60
CA LEU A 52 5.02 -13.76 -5.91
C LEU A 52 5.22 -15.21 -6.37
N ALA A 53 6.38 -15.83 -6.07
CA ALA A 53 6.66 -17.23 -6.41
C ALA A 53 5.75 -18.19 -5.63
N ASP A 54 5.55 -17.94 -4.34
CA ASP A 54 4.66 -18.75 -3.49
C ASP A 54 3.20 -18.58 -3.90
N LEU A 55 2.81 -17.34 -4.27
CA LEU A 55 1.49 -17.04 -4.81
C LEU A 55 1.21 -17.78 -6.12
N GLN A 56 2.22 -17.92 -6.99
CA GLN A 56 2.09 -18.71 -8.21
C GLN A 56 1.83 -20.19 -7.91
N ILE A 57 2.50 -20.76 -6.91
CA ILE A 57 2.27 -22.14 -6.46
C ILE A 57 0.83 -22.29 -5.95
N ILE A 58 0.38 -21.41 -5.05
CA ILE A 58 -0.99 -21.41 -4.52
C ILE A 58 -2.01 -21.31 -5.66
N ALA A 59 -1.82 -20.35 -6.56
CA ALA A 59 -2.71 -20.14 -7.69
C ALA A 59 -2.80 -21.39 -8.60
N GLN A 60 -1.68 -22.05 -8.87
CA GLN A 60 -1.67 -23.28 -9.67
C GLN A 60 -2.41 -24.42 -8.99
N VAL A 61 -2.24 -24.59 -7.68
CA VAL A 61 -2.97 -25.60 -6.90
C VAL A 61 -4.47 -25.30 -6.93
N VAL A 62 -4.88 -24.06 -6.71
CA VAL A 62 -6.28 -23.64 -6.81
C VAL A 62 -6.83 -23.87 -8.22
N GLN A 63 -6.07 -23.58 -9.26
CA GLN A 63 -6.48 -23.86 -10.64
C GLN A 63 -6.75 -25.36 -10.88
N HIS A 64 -5.95 -26.24 -10.29
CA HIS A 64 -6.16 -27.67 -10.38
C HIS A 64 -7.48 -28.10 -9.71
N THR A 65 -7.79 -27.60 -8.53
CA THR A 65 -9.06 -27.93 -7.83
C THR A 65 -10.27 -27.44 -8.63
N PHE A 66 -10.18 -26.29 -9.28
CA PHE A 66 -11.25 -25.81 -10.20
C PHE A 66 -11.46 -26.73 -11.38
N ARG A 67 -10.37 -27.23 -12.00
CA ARG A 67 -10.45 -28.18 -13.13
C ARG A 67 -11.03 -29.54 -12.72
N GLU A 68 -10.83 -29.93 -11.49
CA GLU A 68 -11.39 -31.16 -10.90
C GLU A 68 -12.85 -31.00 -10.46
N GLY A 69 -13.44 -29.80 -10.64
CA GLY A 69 -14.84 -29.50 -10.30
C GLY A 69 -15.12 -29.48 -8.79
N ARG A 70 -14.08 -29.27 -7.97
CA ARG A 70 -14.21 -29.25 -6.51
C ARG A 70 -14.84 -27.93 -6.04
N GLN A 71 -15.57 -27.98 -4.93
CA GLN A 71 -16.20 -26.83 -4.29
C GLN A 71 -15.15 -26.01 -3.53
N VAL A 72 -14.36 -25.25 -4.28
CA VAL A 72 -13.30 -24.37 -3.73
C VAL A 72 -13.54 -22.95 -4.23
N VAL A 73 -13.42 -21.97 -3.35
CA VAL A 73 -13.42 -20.54 -3.66
C VAL A 73 -12.11 -19.94 -3.23
N PHE A 74 -11.55 -19.07 -4.04
CA PHE A 74 -10.34 -18.33 -3.74
C PHE A 74 -10.61 -16.83 -3.78
N ALA A 75 -10.28 -16.12 -2.70
CA ALA A 75 -10.35 -14.68 -2.60
C ALA A 75 -8.99 -14.13 -2.16
N ALA A 76 -8.49 -13.13 -2.86
CA ALA A 76 -7.22 -12.48 -2.54
C ALA A 76 -7.40 -10.98 -2.47
N ALA A 77 -6.78 -10.35 -1.48
CA ALA A 77 -6.76 -8.90 -1.31
C ALA A 77 -5.31 -8.39 -1.29
N GLY A 78 -5.11 -7.20 -1.78
CA GLY A 78 -3.81 -6.53 -1.79
C GLY A 78 -3.88 -5.20 -2.52
N LEU A 79 -2.77 -4.49 -2.51
CA LEU A 79 -2.67 -3.20 -3.18
C LEU A 79 -2.84 -3.35 -4.70
N PRO A 80 -3.47 -2.39 -5.39
CA PRO A 80 -3.79 -2.50 -6.82
C PRO A 80 -2.60 -2.86 -7.70
N SER A 81 -1.41 -2.29 -7.43
CA SER A 81 -0.18 -2.57 -8.17
C SER A 81 0.30 -4.00 -7.99
N HIS A 82 0.16 -4.57 -6.79
CA HIS A 82 0.53 -5.94 -6.46
C HIS A 82 -0.43 -6.95 -7.11
N ILE A 83 -1.74 -6.70 -7.00
CA ILE A 83 -2.76 -7.51 -7.70
C ILE A 83 -2.52 -7.48 -9.21
N GLN A 84 -2.24 -6.31 -9.79
CA GLN A 84 -1.91 -6.21 -11.22
C GLN A 84 -0.67 -7.04 -11.58
N GLY A 85 0.37 -7.00 -10.77
CA GLY A 85 1.58 -7.81 -10.93
C GLY A 85 1.28 -9.31 -10.89
N LEU A 86 0.46 -9.76 -9.93
CA LEU A 86 0.01 -11.15 -9.84
C LEU A 86 -0.74 -11.58 -11.10
N LEU A 87 -1.68 -10.77 -11.59
CA LEU A 87 -2.48 -11.07 -12.77
C LEU A 87 -1.67 -11.11 -14.08
N GLN A 88 -0.51 -10.46 -14.12
CA GLN A 88 0.39 -10.48 -15.28
C GLN A 88 1.42 -11.61 -15.23
N SER A 89 1.58 -12.26 -14.07
CA SER A 89 2.59 -13.29 -13.85
C SER A 89 2.30 -14.56 -14.64
N PRO A 90 3.32 -15.27 -15.10
CA PRO A 90 3.17 -16.59 -15.71
C PRO A 90 2.50 -17.57 -14.73
N GLY A 91 1.58 -18.41 -15.23
CA GLY A 91 0.89 -19.43 -14.42
C GLY A 91 -0.31 -18.93 -13.60
N THR A 92 -0.54 -17.61 -13.52
CA THR A 92 -1.68 -17.03 -12.80
C THR A 92 -2.72 -16.39 -13.72
N THR A 93 -2.55 -16.54 -15.02
CA THR A 93 -3.41 -15.88 -16.05
C THR A 93 -4.90 -16.23 -15.93
N PHE A 94 -5.25 -17.38 -15.35
CA PHE A 94 -6.64 -17.76 -15.10
C PHE A 94 -7.34 -16.81 -14.11
N LEU A 95 -6.60 -16.21 -13.17
CA LEU A 95 -7.10 -15.22 -12.23
C LEU A 95 -7.60 -13.93 -12.91
N ARG A 96 -7.21 -13.69 -14.17
CA ARG A 96 -7.77 -12.56 -14.95
C ARG A 96 -9.26 -12.63 -15.15
N ARG A 97 -9.85 -13.81 -14.98
CA ARG A 97 -11.29 -14.06 -15.06
C ARG A 97 -12.02 -13.91 -13.74
N ALA A 98 -11.26 -13.75 -12.63
CA ALA A 98 -11.86 -13.52 -11.32
C ALA A 98 -12.58 -12.18 -11.29
N GLU A 99 -13.62 -12.12 -10.49
CA GLU A 99 -14.31 -10.87 -10.17
C GLU A 99 -13.33 -9.93 -9.45
N ARG A 100 -13.40 -8.64 -9.79
CA ARG A 100 -12.53 -7.61 -9.20
C ARG A 100 -13.38 -6.63 -8.43
N VAL A 101 -13.08 -6.52 -7.15
CA VAL A 101 -13.72 -5.55 -6.27
C VAL A 101 -12.68 -4.48 -5.90
N HIS A 102 -12.97 -3.23 -6.20
CA HIS A 102 -12.16 -2.11 -5.76
C HIS A 102 -12.75 -1.55 -4.47
N LEU A 103 -12.00 -1.69 -3.37
CA LEU A 103 -12.37 -1.12 -2.09
C LEU A 103 -11.97 0.35 -2.08
N GLY A 104 -12.96 1.23 -2.14
CA GLY A 104 -12.79 2.67 -1.99
C GLY A 104 -13.06 3.13 -0.55
N PRO A 105 -13.10 4.45 -0.31
CA PRO A 105 -13.53 5.00 0.97
C PRO A 105 -14.93 4.47 1.35
N VAL A 106 -15.14 4.22 2.64
CA VAL A 106 -16.46 3.84 3.18
C VAL A 106 -17.41 5.01 3.02
N SER A 107 -18.67 4.74 2.64
CA SER A 107 -19.66 5.80 2.49
C SER A 107 -19.88 6.55 3.82
N LEU A 108 -20.05 7.87 3.78
CA LEU A 108 -20.24 8.64 5.01
C LEU A 108 -21.50 8.19 5.79
N THR A 109 -22.51 7.66 5.12
CA THR A 109 -23.68 7.06 5.75
C THR A 109 -23.30 5.82 6.56
N ASP A 110 -22.49 4.93 6.00
CA ASP A 110 -22.05 3.74 6.71
C ASP A 110 -21.05 4.08 7.81
N VAL A 111 -20.21 5.11 7.63
CA VAL A 111 -19.33 5.64 8.68
C VAL A 111 -20.16 6.13 9.88
N ALA A 112 -21.21 6.92 9.64
CA ALA A 112 -22.08 7.42 10.71
C ALA A 112 -22.69 6.26 11.51
N ARG A 113 -23.14 5.21 10.81
CA ARG A 113 -23.66 3.99 11.46
C ARG A 113 -22.57 3.24 12.23
N ALA A 114 -21.38 3.08 11.64
CA ALA A 114 -20.25 2.39 12.27
C ALA A 114 -19.78 3.09 13.56
N ILE A 115 -19.97 4.40 13.69
CA ILE A 115 -19.70 5.16 14.91
C ILE A 115 -20.88 5.07 15.89
N SER A 116 -22.10 5.35 15.43
CA SER A 116 -23.26 5.53 16.32
C SER A 116 -23.84 4.22 16.86
N GLU A 117 -23.90 3.15 16.05
CA GLU A 117 -24.50 1.87 16.47
C GLU A 117 -23.75 1.21 17.64
N PRO A 118 -22.40 1.08 17.65
CA PRO A 118 -21.69 0.53 18.81
C PRO A 118 -21.86 1.40 20.09
N MET A 119 -21.86 2.72 19.92
CA MET A 119 -22.08 3.65 21.05
C MET A 119 -23.47 3.45 21.64
N ALA A 120 -24.50 3.43 20.81
CA ALA A 120 -25.89 3.22 21.24
C ALA A 120 -26.08 1.85 21.90
N ALA A 121 -25.49 0.79 21.34
CA ALA A 121 -25.53 -0.56 21.91
C ALA A 121 -24.91 -0.64 23.32
N ALA A 122 -23.96 0.25 23.63
CA ALA A 122 -23.33 0.36 24.93
C ALA A 122 -24.02 1.40 25.87
N GLY A 123 -25.17 1.95 25.46
CA GLY A 123 -25.87 2.98 26.21
C GLY A 123 -25.18 4.35 26.20
N ARG A 124 -24.29 4.59 25.24
CA ARG A 124 -23.59 5.86 25.08
C ARG A 124 -24.25 6.70 24.00
N THR A 125 -24.16 8.01 24.12
CA THR A 125 -24.82 8.97 23.22
C THR A 125 -23.80 9.90 22.58
N ILE A 126 -24.07 10.29 21.33
CA ILE A 126 -23.34 11.30 20.60
C ILE A 126 -24.33 12.32 20.03
N ASP A 127 -24.01 13.59 20.13
CA ASP A 127 -24.79 14.65 19.52
C ASP A 127 -24.81 14.51 17.99
N GLY A 128 -25.93 14.90 17.34
CA GLY A 128 -26.07 14.75 15.89
C GLY A 128 -25.05 15.58 15.10
N GLU A 129 -24.72 16.79 15.55
CA GLU A 129 -23.67 17.62 14.97
C GLU A 129 -22.30 17.00 15.22
N ALA A 130 -22.05 16.49 16.43
CA ALA A 130 -20.79 15.77 16.73
C ALA A 130 -20.60 14.54 15.84
N LEU A 131 -21.66 13.77 15.58
CA LEU A 131 -21.62 12.64 14.68
C LEU A 131 -21.31 13.08 13.24
N SER A 132 -21.91 14.15 12.75
CA SER A 132 -21.62 14.70 11.41
C SER A 132 -20.14 15.11 11.30
N VAL A 133 -19.65 15.92 12.24
CA VAL A 133 -18.25 16.37 12.30
C VAL A 133 -17.28 15.17 12.32
N ALA A 134 -17.54 14.18 13.18
CA ALA A 134 -16.72 12.99 13.28
C ALA A 134 -16.71 12.18 11.97
N THR A 135 -17.89 11.99 11.38
CA THR A 135 -18.08 11.25 10.13
C THR A 135 -17.29 11.88 8.99
N GLU A 136 -17.43 13.18 8.79
CA GLU A 136 -16.71 13.95 7.78
C GLU A 136 -15.18 13.89 8.00
N GLY A 137 -14.75 13.99 9.27
CA GLY A 137 -13.34 13.91 9.64
C GLY A 137 -12.65 12.59 9.28
N THR A 138 -13.41 11.49 9.12
CA THR A 138 -12.85 10.21 8.67
C THR A 138 -12.49 10.19 7.20
N ARG A 139 -13.18 11.00 6.36
CA ARG A 139 -13.14 10.93 4.88
C ARG A 139 -13.42 9.50 4.36
N GLY A 140 -14.11 8.66 5.14
CA GLY A 140 -14.37 7.27 4.81
C GLY A 140 -13.14 6.35 4.91
N TYR A 141 -12.01 6.84 5.46
CA TYR A 141 -10.81 6.02 5.61
C TYR A 141 -10.95 5.06 6.81
N PRO A 142 -10.91 3.71 6.60
CA PRO A 142 -11.19 2.74 7.65
C PRO A 142 -10.35 2.93 8.90
N PHE A 143 -9.07 3.23 8.77
CA PHE A 143 -8.19 3.46 9.91
C PHE A 143 -8.59 4.70 10.71
N MET A 144 -9.00 5.80 10.03
CA MET A 144 -9.50 6.99 10.70
C MET A 144 -10.84 6.73 11.38
N ILE A 145 -11.73 5.90 10.80
CA ILE A 145 -13.00 5.50 11.44
C ILE A 145 -12.71 4.85 12.79
N GLN A 146 -11.75 3.92 12.83
CA GLN A 146 -11.34 3.25 14.07
C GLN A 146 -10.72 4.23 15.08
N MET A 147 -9.82 5.09 14.63
CA MET A 147 -9.11 6.02 15.51
C MET A 147 -10.05 7.08 16.10
N ILE A 148 -10.89 7.70 15.27
CA ILE A 148 -11.88 8.68 15.72
C ILE A 148 -12.92 8.00 16.62
N GLY A 149 -13.46 6.85 16.20
CA GLY A 149 -14.41 6.06 16.99
C GLY A 149 -13.87 5.72 18.39
N PHE A 150 -12.60 5.33 18.48
CA PHE A 150 -11.94 5.08 19.77
C PHE A 150 -11.88 6.33 20.65
N GLN A 151 -11.55 7.49 20.09
CA GLN A 151 -11.50 8.75 20.86
C GLN A 151 -12.89 9.20 21.31
N LEU A 152 -13.90 9.08 20.46
CA LEU A 152 -15.29 9.38 20.81
C LEU A 152 -15.79 8.44 21.92
N TRP A 153 -15.44 7.16 21.83
CA TRP A 153 -15.75 6.19 22.86
C TRP A 153 -15.19 6.61 24.23
N ARG A 154 -13.93 7.03 24.27
CA ARG A 154 -13.30 7.52 25.48
C ARG A 154 -13.96 8.82 25.99
N ALA A 155 -14.29 9.75 25.10
CA ALA A 155 -14.94 10.99 25.44
C ALA A 155 -16.34 10.81 26.07
N SER A 156 -17.00 9.66 25.78
CA SER A 156 -18.33 9.34 26.31
C SER A 156 -18.32 8.60 27.67
N GLU A 157 -17.15 8.38 28.29
CA GLU A 157 -17.06 7.64 29.58
C GLU A 157 -17.81 8.27 30.75
N GLY A 158 -18.07 9.56 30.70
CA GLY A 158 -18.84 10.27 31.74
C GLY A 158 -20.36 10.15 31.63
N GLY A 159 -20.90 9.37 30.69
CA GLY A 159 -22.34 9.19 30.46
C GLY A 159 -23.04 10.39 29.82
N GLN A 160 -22.33 11.45 29.48
CA GLN A 160 -22.81 12.58 28.70
C GLN A 160 -22.71 12.34 27.22
N ALA A 161 -23.59 12.98 26.44
CA ALA A 161 -23.47 12.93 24.98
C ALA A 161 -22.17 13.58 24.52
N VAL A 162 -21.51 12.95 23.57
CA VAL A 162 -20.30 13.52 22.94
C VAL A 162 -20.67 14.80 22.20
N THR A 163 -19.95 15.88 22.49
CA THR A 163 -20.16 17.21 21.90
C THR A 163 -19.39 17.42 20.61
N PRO A 164 -19.74 18.41 19.76
CA PRO A 164 -18.98 18.76 18.55
C PRO A 164 -17.51 19.10 18.83
N ASP A 165 -17.19 19.76 19.94
CA ASP A 165 -15.83 20.11 20.32
C ASP A 165 -14.99 18.86 20.68
N GLN A 166 -15.62 17.90 21.37
CA GLN A 166 -14.99 16.60 21.62
C GLN A 166 -14.77 15.82 20.32
N ALA A 167 -15.68 15.91 19.36
CA ALA A 167 -15.50 15.30 18.04
C ALA A 167 -14.31 15.94 17.27
N ARG A 168 -14.17 17.27 17.30
CA ARG A 168 -13.01 17.97 16.73
C ARG A 168 -11.70 17.52 17.38
N SER A 169 -11.68 17.49 18.72
CA SER A 169 -10.50 16.99 19.46
C SER A 169 -10.17 15.53 19.15
N ALA A 170 -11.19 14.69 18.93
CA ALA A 170 -11.01 13.29 18.52
C ALA A 170 -10.36 13.18 17.13
N ILE A 171 -10.77 14.02 16.18
CA ILE A 171 -10.19 14.06 14.82
C ILE A 171 -8.71 14.47 14.89
N GLU A 172 -8.37 15.52 15.64
CA GLU A 172 -6.99 15.95 15.82
C GLU A 172 -6.12 14.85 16.45
N ALA A 173 -6.62 14.20 17.51
CA ALA A 173 -5.91 13.11 18.16
C ALA A 173 -5.70 11.90 17.22
N ALA A 174 -6.71 11.56 16.44
CA ALA A 174 -6.64 10.52 15.42
C ALA A 174 -5.64 10.91 14.33
N GLY A 175 -5.65 12.13 13.83
CA GLY A 175 -4.71 12.65 12.82
C GLY A 175 -3.25 12.52 13.28
N ARG A 176 -2.94 12.96 14.51
CA ARG A 176 -1.60 12.79 15.10
C ARG A 176 -1.19 11.31 15.15
N ARG A 177 -2.11 10.42 15.52
CA ARG A 177 -1.81 8.98 15.60
C ARG A 177 -1.59 8.34 14.24
N VAL A 178 -2.37 8.72 13.23
CA VAL A 178 -2.16 8.31 11.83
C VAL A 178 -0.81 8.83 11.32
N GLY A 179 -0.46 10.07 11.63
CA GLY A 179 0.84 10.65 11.34
C GLY A 179 1.97 9.75 11.81
N GLN A 180 1.97 9.37 13.07
CA GLN A 180 3.01 8.52 13.67
C GLN A 180 3.02 7.08 13.15
N LEU A 181 1.86 6.46 12.95
CA LEU A 181 1.78 5.04 12.63
C LEU A 181 1.85 4.75 11.12
N VAL A 182 1.43 5.70 10.29
CA VAL A 182 1.30 5.50 8.84
C VAL A 182 2.20 6.45 8.05
N HIS A 183 2.12 7.76 8.32
CA HIS A 183 2.80 8.74 7.48
C HIS A 183 4.30 8.81 7.76
N GLU A 184 4.74 8.85 9.02
CA GLU A 184 6.16 8.87 9.36
C GLU A 184 6.93 7.67 8.80
N PRO A 185 6.47 6.41 8.99
CA PRO A 185 7.16 5.27 8.40
C PRO A 185 7.19 5.32 6.87
N ALA A 186 6.07 5.70 6.23
CA ALA A 186 5.99 5.80 4.78
C ALA A 186 6.94 6.88 4.20
N LEU A 187 7.15 7.97 4.95
CA LEU A 187 8.06 9.05 4.55
C LEU A 187 9.52 8.76 4.91
N ALA A 188 9.81 7.91 5.90
CA ALA A 188 11.16 7.66 6.40
C ALA A 188 12.10 7.06 5.33
N GLU A 189 11.57 6.22 4.45
CA GLU A 189 12.32 5.55 3.39
C GLU A 189 12.54 6.40 2.14
N LEU A 190 11.95 7.60 2.08
CA LEU A 190 11.98 8.46 0.92
C LEU A 190 13.27 9.30 0.87
N SER A 191 13.78 9.53 -0.34
CA SER A 191 14.84 10.49 -0.57
C SER A 191 14.37 11.93 -0.30
N SER A 192 15.31 12.85 -0.10
CA SER A 192 15.00 14.28 0.07
C SER A 192 14.19 14.84 -1.10
N VAL A 193 14.50 14.42 -2.32
CA VAL A 193 13.79 14.87 -3.54
C VAL A 193 12.37 14.32 -3.60
N ASP A 194 12.15 13.05 -3.20
CA ASP A 194 10.78 12.50 -3.12
C ASP A 194 9.93 13.31 -2.11
N ARG A 195 10.50 13.64 -0.94
CA ARG A 195 9.83 14.49 0.06
C ARG A 195 9.55 15.90 -0.49
N THR A 196 10.49 16.49 -1.22
CA THR A 196 10.27 17.79 -1.88
C THR A 196 9.12 17.73 -2.89
N PHE A 197 9.03 16.63 -3.65
CA PHE A 197 7.91 16.42 -4.58
C PHE A 197 6.57 16.37 -3.84
N LEU A 198 6.48 15.58 -2.75
CA LEU A 198 5.27 15.49 -1.94
C LEU A 198 4.92 16.83 -1.26
N ALA A 199 5.92 17.58 -0.79
CA ALA A 199 5.72 18.92 -0.24
C ALA A 199 5.20 19.90 -1.30
N ALA A 200 5.73 19.84 -2.53
CA ALA A 200 5.23 20.64 -3.65
C ALA A 200 3.78 20.31 -4.02
N MET A 201 3.37 19.04 -3.86
CA MET A 201 1.96 18.65 -4.02
C MET A 201 1.08 19.13 -2.87
N ALA A 202 1.59 19.13 -1.65
CA ALA A 202 0.81 19.49 -0.45
C ALA A 202 0.33 20.95 -0.45
N VAL A 203 0.92 21.81 -1.29
CA VAL A 203 0.49 23.21 -1.47
C VAL A 203 -0.95 23.30 -2.02
N ASP A 204 -1.34 22.36 -2.90
CA ASP A 204 -2.65 22.35 -3.55
C ASP A 204 -3.70 21.66 -2.67
N ASP A 205 -4.95 22.15 -2.67
CA ASP A 205 -6.09 21.51 -2.00
C ASP A 205 -6.72 20.40 -2.85
N GLN A 206 -6.45 20.39 -4.15
CA GLN A 206 -6.97 19.48 -5.15
C GLN A 206 -5.82 18.71 -5.82
N PRO A 207 -6.08 17.72 -6.67
CA PRO A 207 -5.04 17.03 -7.42
C PRO A 207 -4.10 18.01 -8.12
N SER A 208 -2.82 17.92 -7.82
CA SER A 208 -1.77 18.81 -8.31
C SER A 208 -1.49 18.58 -9.80
N LYS A 209 -1.26 19.66 -10.55
CA LYS A 209 -0.76 19.54 -11.93
C LYS A 209 0.74 19.27 -11.92
N MET A 210 1.21 18.39 -12.79
CA MET A 210 2.64 18.10 -12.94
C MET A 210 3.46 19.35 -13.34
N SER A 211 2.86 20.29 -14.09
CA SER A 211 3.49 21.58 -14.40
C SER A 211 3.81 22.38 -13.14
N ASP A 212 2.84 22.47 -12.23
CA ASP A 212 2.93 23.30 -11.03
C ASP A 212 3.95 22.71 -10.04
N ILE A 213 3.96 21.36 -9.91
CA ILE A 213 4.97 20.65 -9.11
C ILE A 213 6.37 20.90 -9.67
N ARG A 214 6.56 20.74 -10.99
CA ARG A 214 7.83 20.99 -11.66
C ARG A 214 8.33 22.40 -11.41
N ASP A 215 7.45 23.39 -11.58
CA ASP A 215 7.80 24.81 -11.43
C ASP A 215 8.17 25.14 -9.96
N ARG A 216 7.45 24.56 -8.98
CA ARG A 216 7.78 24.68 -7.54
C ARG A 216 9.12 24.02 -7.18
N MET A 217 9.43 22.90 -7.80
CA MET A 217 10.70 22.21 -7.57
C MET A 217 11.87 22.82 -8.34
N GLY A 218 11.63 23.68 -9.32
CA GLY A 218 12.66 24.27 -10.18
C GLY A 218 13.40 23.22 -11.04
N VAL A 219 12.70 22.17 -11.50
CA VAL A 219 13.28 21.05 -12.25
C VAL A 219 12.66 20.90 -13.65
N ASP A 220 13.31 20.13 -14.52
CA ASP A 220 12.74 19.79 -15.81
C ASP A 220 11.65 18.73 -15.74
N GLY A 221 10.87 18.57 -16.84
CA GLY A 221 9.74 17.66 -16.90
C GLY A 221 10.13 16.18 -16.82
N ASN A 222 11.29 15.80 -17.35
CA ASN A 222 11.77 14.41 -17.31
C ASN A 222 12.16 14.03 -15.88
N TYR A 223 12.85 14.93 -15.18
CA TYR A 223 13.22 14.75 -13.79
C TYR A 223 11.98 14.59 -12.89
N ALA A 224 11.02 15.51 -12.98
CA ALA A 224 9.78 15.41 -12.21
C ALA A 224 8.99 14.10 -12.51
N SER A 225 8.99 13.65 -13.77
CA SER A 225 8.31 12.43 -14.18
C SER A 225 8.91 11.17 -13.58
N GLN A 226 10.22 11.11 -13.36
CA GLN A 226 10.88 9.99 -12.70
C GLN A 226 10.42 9.85 -11.24
N TYR A 227 10.37 10.95 -10.49
CA TYR A 227 9.89 10.95 -9.10
C TYR A 227 8.41 10.64 -9.01
N ARG A 228 7.60 11.16 -9.94
CA ARG A 228 6.18 10.77 -10.06
C ARG A 228 6.02 9.26 -10.17
N LEU A 229 6.76 8.59 -11.05
CA LEU A 229 6.67 7.14 -11.22
C LEU A 229 7.11 6.38 -9.97
N ARG A 230 8.19 6.81 -9.31
CA ARG A 230 8.65 6.22 -8.05
C ARG A 230 7.61 6.33 -6.95
N LEU A 231 7.02 7.51 -6.77
CA LEU A 231 6.01 7.77 -5.74
C LEU A 231 4.70 7.01 -6.02
N ILE A 232 4.33 6.83 -7.29
CA ILE A 232 3.22 5.95 -7.68
C ILE A 232 3.55 4.48 -7.36
N GLN A 233 4.78 4.02 -7.64
CA GLN A 233 5.23 2.66 -7.31
C GLN A 233 5.32 2.43 -5.80
N ALA A 234 5.65 3.46 -5.04
CA ALA A 234 5.64 3.46 -3.57
C ALA A 234 4.23 3.60 -2.98
N GLU A 235 3.20 3.74 -3.84
CA GLU A 235 1.78 3.88 -3.45
C GLU A 235 1.48 5.06 -2.51
N LEU A 236 2.27 6.12 -2.61
CA LEU A 236 2.06 7.37 -1.88
C LEU A 236 1.15 8.33 -2.64
N ILE A 237 1.18 8.25 -3.98
CA ILE A 237 0.38 9.08 -4.88
C ILE A 237 -0.23 8.23 -5.99
N HIS A 238 -1.28 8.75 -6.61
CA HIS A 238 -1.89 8.17 -7.80
C HIS A 238 -2.12 9.25 -8.87
N ALA A 239 -2.45 8.83 -10.09
CA ALA A 239 -2.77 9.71 -11.20
C ALA A 239 -4.28 9.69 -11.47
N PRO A 240 -5.08 10.60 -10.89
CA PRO A 240 -6.53 10.62 -11.08
C PRO A 240 -6.93 10.99 -12.51
N SER A 241 -6.08 11.74 -13.22
CA SER A 241 -6.27 12.12 -14.62
C SER A 241 -4.94 12.44 -15.30
N TYR A 242 -4.96 12.63 -16.63
CA TYR A 242 -3.76 12.96 -17.37
C TYR A 242 -3.12 14.27 -16.86
N GLY A 243 -1.81 14.21 -16.60
CA GLY A 243 -1.03 15.34 -16.12
C GLY A 243 -1.31 15.78 -14.68
N ARG A 244 -2.07 15.03 -13.91
CA ARG A 244 -2.35 15.30 -12.50
C ARG A 244 -1.95 14.14 -11.61
N VAL A 245 -1.64 14.46 -10.36
CA VAL A 245 -1.34 13.51 -9.28
C VAL A 245 -2.07 13.94 -8.01
N ASP A 246 -2.44 12.96 -7.18
CA ASP A 246 -3.01 13.20 -5.87
C ASP A 246 -2.46 12.19 -4.86
N PHE A 247 -2.59 12.52 -3.58
CA PHE A 247 -2.18 11.62 -2.50
C PHE A 247 -3.07 10.38 -2.47
N LEU A 248 -2.45 9.22 -2.33
CA LEU A 248 -3.17 7.96 -2.11
C LEU A 248 -3.47 7.74 -0.63
N LEU A 249 -2.52 8.13 0.25
CA LEU A 249 -2.70 8.03 1.69
C LEU A 249 -3.58 9.18 2.18
N PRO A 250 -4.75 8.90 2.79
CA PRO A 250 -5.61 9.92 3.37
C PRO A 250 -4.89 10.71 4.46
N HIS A 251 -5.19 12.00 4.56
CA HIS A 251 -4.61 12.94 5.53
C HIS A 251 -3.09 13.18 5.40
N LEU A 252 -2.40 12.58 4.42
CA LEU A 252 -0.97 12.83 4.20
C LEU A 252 -0.70 14.28 3.79
N ARG A 253 -1.61 14.89 3.03
CA ARG A 253 -1.52 16.30 2.62
C ARG A 253 -1.46 17.24 3.82
N GLU A 254 -2.39 17.08 4.76
CA GLU A 254 -2.48 17.85 5.98
C GLU A 254 -1.26 17.61 6.87
N TYR A 255 -0.89 16.36 7.03
CA TYR A 255 0.31 15.97 7.77
C TYR A 255 1.57 16.67 7.23
N LEU A 256 1.77 16.66 5.91
CA LEU A 256 2.91 17.34 5.28
C LEU A 256 2.88 18.87 5.50
N ARG A 257 1.69 19.49 5.47
CA ARG A 257 1.55 20.93 5.75
C ARG A 257 1.90 21.28 7.18
N GLU A 258 1.49 20.46 8.14
CA GLU A 258 1.76 20.66 9.56
C GLU A 258 3.23 20.43 9.91
N HIS A 259 3.88 19.48 9.23
CA HIS A 259 5.25 19.05 9.51
C HIS A 259 6.27 19.55 8.48
N ALA A 260 5.85 20.35 7.49
CA ALA A 260 6.75 21.02 6.58
C ALA A 260 7.52 22.12 7.34
N SER A 261 8.45 21.70 8.18
CA SER A 261 9.47 22.58 8.75
C SER A 261 10.21 23.28 7.61
N HIS A 262 10.69 24.48 7.84
CA HIS A 262 11.35 25.39 6.89
C HIS A 262 12.45 24.76 6.00
N ASP A 263 12.94 23.58 6.31
CA ASP A 263 14.00 22.87 5.59
C ASP A 263 13.56 22.23 4.27
N VAL A 264 12.25 22.01 4.04
CA VAL A 264 11.74 21.32 2.84
C VAL A 264 11.40 22.32 1.72
N LEU A 265 11.16 23.57 2.06
CA LEU A 265 10.78 24.64 1.10
C LEU A 265 11.96 25.46 0.62
N THR A 266 13.18 25.23 1.12
CA THR A 266 14.39 25.89 0.62
C THR A 266 14.92 25.09 -0.56
N PRO A 267 14.93 25.64 -1.79
CA PRO A 267 15.57 24.95 -2.91
C PRO A 267 17.05 24.72 -2.57
N PRO A 268 17.64 23.59 -2.97
CA PRO A 268 19.04 23.30 -2.67
C PRO A 268 19.90 24.45 -3.20
N THR A 269 20.48 25.21 -2.28
CA THR A 269 21.38 26.30 -2.58
C THR A 269 22.61 25.73 -3.26
N SER A 270 22.75 26.07 -4.53
CA SER A 270 23.97 26.11 -5.36
C SER A 270 24.87 24.86 -5.45
N GLY A 271 25.06 24.42 -6.67
CA GLY A 271 26.32 24.01 -7.31
C GLY A 271 27.20 22.92 -6.70
N SER A 272 27.29 22.74 -5.42
CA SER A 272 28.20 21.79 -4.78
C SER A 272 27.67 20.35 -4.71
N ASP A 273 26.39 20.15 -4.53
CA ASP A 273 25.80 18.81 -4.46
C ASP A 273 25.63 18.14 -5.85
N ARG A 274 25.60 18.95 -6.92
CA ARG A 274 25.60 18.40 -8.29
C ARG A 274 26.94 17.76 -8.67
N LEU A 275 28.04 18.21 -8.09
CA LEU A 275 29.38 17.66 -8.31
C LEU A 275 29.59 16.33 -7.53
N ALA A 276 29.03 16.22 -6.34
CA ALA A 276 29.09 14.99 -5.54
C ALA A 276 28.30 13.84 -6.15
N ALA A 277 27.11 14.10 -6.70
CA ALA A 277 26.29 13.11 -7.39
C ALA A 277 26.87 12.68 -8.76
N SER A 278 27.66 13.53 -9.42
CA SER A 278 28.37 13.22 -10.67
C SER A 278 29.62 12.36 -10.43
N GLN A 279 30.31 12.55 -9.31
CA GLN A 279 31.52 11.78 -8.99
C GLN A 279 31.22 10.38 -8.45
N ALA A 280 30.05 10.13 -7.90
CA ALA A 280 29.62 8.80 -7.46
C ALA A 280 29.29 7.82 -8.59
N ARG A 281 29.27 8.25 -9.84
CA ARG A 281 28.92 7.43 -11.01
C ARG A 281 30.11 6.86 -11.80
N HIS A 282 31.35 7.08 -11.39
CA HIS A 282 32.51 6.47 -12.05
C HIS A 282 33.51 5.95 -11.02
N PRO A 283 33.50 4.64 -10.68
CA PRO A 283 34.65 3.99 -10.12
C PRO A 283 35.51 3.39 -11.26
N GLY A 284 36.74 3.87 -11.41
CA GLY A 284 37.82 3.07 -11.97
C GLY A 284 38.19 3.31 -13.43
N GLY A 285 38.96 4.36 -13.69
CA GLY A 285 39.91 4.40 -14.81
C GLY A 285 41.30 4.08 -14.27
N HIS A 286 41.88 2.99 -14.68
CA HIS A 286 43.30 2.68 -14.48
C HIS A 286 44.15 3.41 -15.52
N PRO A 287 45.32 3.95 -15.18
CA PRO A 287 46.25 4.49 -16.14
C PRO A 287 47.34 3.46 -16.55
N GLY A 288 47.55 3.35 -17.84
CA GLY A 288 48.85 3.31 -18.49
C GLY A 288 49.64 2.02 -18.53
N GLY A 289 50.00 1.61 -19.75
CA GLY A 289 51.14 0.74 -20.03
C GLY A 289 51.04 -0.02 -21.34
N HIS A 290 51.54 0.57 -22.45
CA HIS A 290 51.95 -0.11 -23.67
C HIS A 290 53.33 -0.79 -23.47
N PRO A 291 53.82 -1.74 -24.35
CA PRO A 291 53.48 -2.07 -25.73
C PRO A 291 53.42 -3.57 -26.12
N GLY A 292 52.91 -3.85 -27.36
CA GLY A 292 52.74 -5.15 -28.00
C GLY A 292 54.02 -5.98 -28.31
N PRO A 293 54.05 -6.97 -29.25
CA PRO A 293 53.15 -7.26 -30.37
C PRO A 293 52.81 -8.77 -30.65
N ALA A 294 51.93 -8.98 -31.60
CA ALA A 294 51.88 -10.12 -32.56
C ALA A 294 51.44 -11.54 -32.12
N GLY A 295 50.50 -12.11 -32.86
CA GLY A 295 50.40 -13.56 -33.02
C GLY A 295 49.00 -14.14 -33.24
N SER A 296 48.57 -14.23 -34.52
CA SER A 296 47.85 -15.35 -35.18
C SER A 296 46.48 -15.84 -34.65
N SER A 297 45.49 -15.74 -35.52
CA SER A 297 44.26 -16.57 -35.59
C SER A 297 44.57 -18.06 -35.73
N PRO A 298 43.60 -18.96 -35.41
CA PRO A 298 42.77 -19.51 -36.50
C PRO A 298 41.28 -19.75 -36.14
N VAL A 299 40.43 -19.48 -37.10
CA VAL A 299 39.26 -20.17 -37.66
C VAL A 299 38.96 -21.57 -37.13
N TRP A 300 37.67 -21.78 -36.74
CA TRP A 300 36.93 -23.04 -36.96
C TRP A 300 35.42 -22.82 -36.93
N THR A 301 34.76 -23.08 -38.03
CA THR A 301 33.40 -23.57 -38.24
C THR A 301 33.46 -25.10 -38.40
N PRO A 302 32.37 -25.86 -38.34
CA PRO A 302 30.96 -25.58 -38.65
C PRO A 302 30.00 -25.64 -37.45
#